data_14e626acd651d987682d2a2e9bdf2dcd
#
_entry.id   14e626acd651d987682d2a2e9bdf2dcd
#
_cell.length_a   1.000
_cell.length_b   1.000
_cell.length_c   1.000
_cell.angle_alpha   90.00
_cell.angle_beta   90.00
_cell.angle_gamma   90.00
#
_symmetry.space_group_name_H-M   'P 1'
#
loop_
_entity.id
_entity.type
_entity.pdbx_description
1 polymer ?
#
loop_
_entity_poly.entity_id
_entity_poly.type
_entity_poly.pdbx_seq_one_letter_code
_entity_poly.pdbx_strand_id
1 'polypeptide(L)'
;MENKFGANLRTLRKKNKLTLEVLGKTLGVSKSALSDYENGHTLPSLNVCEEICKYFRTNLDDFQNFNFSEMSIEEIQENALNRDLERRNEDKNDFSDPTKQLEFQNKLLHQQVQGLEIQLQLVKQLTESKISEIKSLQIQIRLLEEKMG
;
A
#
# COMPACT_ATOMS: atom_id res chain seq x y z
N MET A 1 21.68 -6.77 -18.01
CA MET A 1 21.53 -7.11 -16.59
C MET A 1 21.17 -8.59 -16.52
N GLU A 2 21.94 -9.36 -15.80
CA GLU A 2 21.64 -10.79 -15.58
C GLU A 2 20.32 -10.90 -14.79
N ASN A 3 19.38 -11.68 -15.31
CA ASN A 3 18.10 -11.88 -14.62
C ASN A 3 18.29 -12.82 -13.43
N LYS A 4 18.74 -12.25 -12.30
CA LYS A 4 18.97 -12.99 -11.06
C LYS A 4 17.72 -13.73 -10.57
N PHE A 5 16.53 -13.16 -10.79
CA PHE A 5 15.27 -13.79 -10.38
C PHE A 5 15.09 -15.18 -11.01
N GLY A 6 15.21 -15.28 -12.34
CA GLY A 6 15.05 -16.54 -13.04
C GLY A 6 16.09 -17.60 -12.65
N ALA A 7 17.36 -17.16 -12.52
CA ALA A 7 18.44 -18.03 -12.07
C ALA A 7 18.20 -18.58 -10.65
N ASN A 8 17.76 -17.70 -9.74
CA ASN A 8 17.42 -18.07 -8.36
C ASN A 8 16.19 -19.00 -8.28
N LEU A 9 15.16 -18.72 -9.08
CA LEU A 9 13.97 -19.58 -9.19
C LEU A 9 14.37 -21.00 -9.63
N ARG A 10 15.19 -21.11 -10.68
CA ARG A 10 15.71 -22.38 -11.16
C ARG A 10 16.53 -23.11 -10.10
N THR A 11 17.33 -22.38 -9.34
CA THR A 11 18.15 -22.91 -8.25
C THR A 11 17.27 -23.49 -7.13
N LEU A 12 16.27 -22.73 -6.65
CA LEU A 12 15.34 -23.20 -5.63
C LEU A 12 14.55 -24.43 -6.08
N ARG A 13 14.03 -24.39 -7.31
CA ARG A 13 13.34 -25.56 -7.87
C ARG A 13 14.22 -26.80 -7.87
N LYS A 14 15.46 -26.68 -8.34
CA LYS A 14 16.40 -27.82 -8.39
C LYS A 14 16.80 -28.31 -7.00
N LYS A 15 17.10 -27.41 -6.06
CA LYS A 15 17.42 -27.76 -4.66
C LYS A 15 16.26 -28.53 -4.00
N ASN A 16 15.02 -28.15 -4.32
CA ASN A 16 13.82 -28.85 -3.85
C ASN A 16 13.46 -30.07 -4.71
N LYS A 17 14.31 -30.50 -5.66
CA LYS A 17 14.11 -31.65 -6.53
C LYS A 17 12.79 -31.62 -7.32
N LEU A 18 12.28 -30.43 -7.65
CA LEU A 18 11.04 -30.24 -8.39
C LEU A 18 11.28 -30.20 -9.90
N THR A 19 10.36 -30.78 -10.66
CA THR A 19 10.31 -30.61 -12.12
C THR A 19 9.59 -29.31 -12.46
N LEU A 20 9.82 -28.77 -13.68
CA LEU A 20 9.07 -27.61 -14.19
C LEU A 20 7.56 -27.85 -14.19
N GLU A 21 7.15 -29.07 -14.48
CA GLU A 21 5.74 -29.45 -14.54
C GLU A 21 5.09 -29.45 -13.16
N VAL A 22 5.75 -30.06 -12.16
CA VAL A 22 5.25 -30.09 -10.78
C VAL A 22 5.16 -28.67 -10.20
N LEU A 23 6.22 -27.88 -10.32
CA LEU A 23 6.22 -26.52 -9.80
C LEU A 23 5.21 -25.63 -10.55
N GLY A 24 5.13 -25.73 -11.88
CA GLY A 24 4.15 -25.00 -12.69
C GLY A 24 2.72 -25.29 -12.26
N LYS A 25 2.38 -26.57 -12.05
CA LYS A 25 1.05 -26.97 -11.55
C LYS A 25 0.75 -26.40 -10.16
N THR A 26 1.73 -26.38 -9.27
CA THR A 26 1.58 -25.82 -7.91
C THR A 26 1.35 -24.31 -7.94
N LEU A 27 2.05 -23.59 -8.82
CA LEU A 27 1.95 -22.14 -8.96
C LEU A 27 0.82 -21.68 -9.91
N GLY A 28 0.06 -22.61 -10.49
CA GLY A 28 -0.99 -22.28 -11.45
C GLY A 28 -0.49 -21.72 -12.79
N VAL A 29 0.76 -22.02 -13.17
CA VAL A 29 1.37 -21.57 -14.44
C VAL A 29 1.77 -22.75 -15.31
N SER A 30 1.84 -22.53 -16.63
CA SER A 30 2.27 -23.57 -17.56
C SER A 30 3.77 -23.88 -17.39
N LYS A 31 4.16 -25.13 -17.74
CA LYS A 31 5.57 -25.52 -17.80
C LYS A 31 6.40 -24.61 -18.70
N SER A 32 5.84 -24.17 -19.82
CA SER A 32 6.49 -23.24 -20.75
C SER A 32 6.72 -21.87 -20.09
N ALA A 33 5.70 -21.28 -19.49
CA ALA A 33 5.81 -19.99 -18.81
C ALA A 33 6.86 -20.04 -17.68
N LEU A 34 6.85 -21.10 -16.88
CA LEU A 34 7.85 -21.29 -15.82
C LEU A 34 9.27 -21.41 -16.38
N SER A 35 9.44 -22.11 -17.52
CA SER A 35 10.72 -22.17 -18.22
C SER A 35 11.18 -20.81 -18.72
N ASP A 36 10.27 -20.00 -19.24
CA ASP A 36 10.56 -18.65 -19.72
C ASP A 36 10.95 -17.72 -18.56
N TYR A 37 10.33 -17.87 -17.39
CA TYR A 37 10.72 -17.15 -16.18
C TYR A 37 12.14 -17.52 -15.72
N GLU A 38 12.45 -18.83 -15.68
CA GLU A 38 13.78 -19.32 -15.28
C GLU A 38 14.90 -18.90 -16.23
N ASN A 39 14.61 -18.78 -17.52
CA ASN A 39 15.57 -18.36 -18.54
C ASN A 39 15.60 -16.83 -18.75
N GLY A 40 14.72 -16.11 -18.08
CA GLY A 40 14.66 -14.66 -18.18
C GLY A 40 14.06 -14.12 -19.47
N HIS A 41 13.37 -14.96 -20.25
CA HIS A 41 12.68 -14.55 -21.46
C HIS A 41 11.47 -13.67 -21.15
N THR A 42 10.79 -13.96 -20.05
CA THR A 42 9.68 -13.16 -19.54
C THR A 42 9.78 -13.02 -18.02
N LEU A 43 9.17 -11.99 -17.48
CA LEU A 43 9.04 -11.82 -16.03
C LEU A 43 7.66 -12.31 -15.57
N PRO A 44 7.59 -13.01 -14.41
CA PRO A 44 6.30 -13.35 -13.82
C PRO A 44 5.55 -12.08 -13.36
N SER A 45 4.22 -12.17 -13.34
CA SER A 45 3.40 -11.12 -12.72
C SER A 45 3.64 -11.07 -11.22
N LEU A 46 3.29 -9.95 -10.58
CA LEU A 46 3.46 -9.78 -9.13
C LEU A 46 2.77 -10.90 -8.34
N ASN A 47 1.56 -11.29 -8.71
CA ASN A 47 0.83 -12.38 -8.06
C ASN A 47 1.60 -13.71 -8.15
N VAL A 48 2.21 -14.01 -9.28
CA VAL A 48 3.02 -15.21 -9.45
C VAL A 48 4.31 -15.14 -8.63
N CYS A 49 4.93 -13.95 -8.55
CA CYS A 49 6.09 -13.73 -7.67
C CYS A 49 5.74 -13.98 -6.20
N GLU A 50 4.59 -13.48 -5.74
CA GLU A 50 4.11 -13.71 -4.37
C GLU A 50 3.89 -15.19 -4.08
N GLU A 51 3.27 -15.93 -5.00
CA GLU A 51 3.07 -17.38 -4.84
C GLU A 51 4.39 -18.16 -4.83
N ILE A 52 5.38 -17.75 -5.65
CA ILE A 52 6.73 -18.31 -5.62
C ILE A 52 7.37 -18.05 -4.26
N CYS A 53 7.32 -16.80 -3.75
CA CYS A 53 7.89 -16.44 -2.46
C CYS A 53 7.24 -17.22 -1.31
N LYS A 54 5.91 -17.35 -1.29
CA LYS A 54 5.17 -18.14 -0.30
C LYS A 54 5.56 -19.62 -0.35
N TYR A 55 5.63 -20.19 -1.56
CA TYR A 55 5.94 -21.60 -1.73
C TYR A 55 7.33 -21.96 -1.20
N PHE A 56 8.34 -21.15 -1.51
CA PHE A 56 9.72 -21.38 -1.10
C PHE A 56 10.07 -20.77 0.26
N ARG A 57 9.14 -20.07 0.91
CA ARG A 57 9.35 -19.34 2.19
C ARG A 57 10.52 -18.38 2.09
N THR A 58 10.48 -17.51 1.10
CA THR A 58 11.47 -16.46 0.82
C THR A 58 10.74 -15.17 0.48
N ASN A 59 11.46 -14.09 0.24
CA ASN A 59 10.88 -12.82 -0.17
C ASN A 59 11.45 -12.36 -1.52
N LEU A 60 10.78 -11.38 -2.15
CA LEU A 60 11.14 -10.92 -3.49
C LEU A 60 12.50 -10.21 -3.53
N ASP A 61 12.86 -9.51 -2.45
CA ASP A 61 14.15 -8.82 -2.35
C ASP A 61 15.32 -9.81 -2.37
N ASP A 62 15.13 -10.98 -1.74
CA ASP A 62 16.16 -12.01 -1.72
C ASP A 62 16.44 -12.56 -3.12
N PHE A 63 15.42 -12.68 -3.95
CA PHE A 63 15.58 -13.07 -5.36
C PHE A 63 16.42 -12.08 -6.17
N GLN A 64 16.44 -10.81 -5.79
CA GLN A 64 17.18 -9.76 -6.51
C GLN A 64 18.60 -9.56 -5.95
N ASN A 65 18.76 -9.71 -4.64
CA ASN A 65 19.98 -9.30 -3.94
C ASN A 65 20.96 -10.44 -3.70
N PHE A 66 20.48 -11.68 -3.55
CA PHE A 66 21.34 -12.83 -3.27
C PHE A 66 21.57 -13.72 -4.48
N ASN A 67 22.59 -14.59 -4.34
CA ASN A 67 22.87 -15.69 -5.24
C ASN A 67 22.53 -17.00 -4.52
N PHE A 68 21.36 -17.56 -4.80
CA PHE A 68 20.89 -18.80 -4.15
C PHE A 68 21.70 -20.04 -4.51
N SER A 69 22.58 -19.97 -5.50
CA SER A 69 23.43 -21.12 -5.85
C SER A 69 24.46 -21.42 -4.77
N GLU A 70 24.86 -20.41 -4.01
CA GLU A 70 25.89 -20.47 -2.96
C GLU A 70 25.33 -20.71 -1.56
N MET A 71 24.01 -20.72 -1.39
CA MET A 71 23.31 -20.81 -0.11
C MET A 71 22.59 -22.15 0.03
N SER A 72 22.44 -22.67 1.25
CA SER A 72 21.54 -23.78 1.55
C SER A 72 20.07 -23.33 1.52
N ILE A 73 19.13 -24.25 1.53
CA ILE A 73 17.69 -23.90 1.61
C ILE A 73 17.38 -23.26 2.97
N GLU A 74 17.98 -23.80 4.01
CA GLU A 74 17.83 -23.33 5.38
C GLU A 74 18.31 -21.87 5.52
N GLU A 75 19.48 -21.55 4.98
CA GLU A 75 20.03 -20.18 4.98
C GLU A 75 19.14 -19.21 4.20
N ILE A 76 18.57 -19.62 3.06
CA ILE A 76 17.67 -18.77 2.28
C ILE A 76 16.40 -18.43 3.08
N GLN A 77 15.83 -19.43 3.76
CA GLN A 77 14.61 -19.27 4.55
C GLN A 77 14.86 -18.49 5.84
N GLU A 78 15.99 -18.70 6.49
CA GLU A 78 16.39 -17.95 7.68
C GLU A 78 16.63 -16.47 7.38
N ASN A 79 17.31 -16.16 6.28
CA ASN A 79 17.51 -14.78 5.84
C ASN A 79 16.19 -14.08 5.52
N ALA A 80 15.25 -14.77 4.88
CA ALA A 80 13.93 -14.21 4.61
C ALA A 80 13.15 -13.92 5.91
N LEU A 81 13.20 -14.83 6.87
CA LEU A 81 12.56 -14.65 8.18
C LEU A 81 13.17 -13.49 8.97
N ASN A 82 14.50 -13.37 9.00
CA ASN A 82 15.21 -12.31 9.72
C ASN A 82 14.85 -10.93 9.13
N ARG A 83 14.78 -10.79 7.81
CA ARG A 83 14.35 -9.53 7.17
C ARG A 83 12.90 -9.18 7.44
N ASP A 84 12.00 -10.16 7.47
CA ASP A 84 10.61 -9.90 7.84
C ASP A 84 10.49 -9.45 9.30
N LEU A 85 11.34 -9.97 10.18
CA LEU A 85 11.43 -9.53 11.59
C LEU A 85 12.02 -8.12 11.70
N GLU A 86 13.06 -7.81 10.93
CA GLU A 86 13.67 -6.47 10.86
C GLU A 86 12.64 -5.44 10.38
N ARG A 87 11.94 -5.68 9.28
CA ARG A 87 10.87 -4.80 8.79
C ARG A 87 9.78 -4.57 9.82
N ARG A 88 9.32 -5.64 10.50
CA ARG A 88 8.31 -5.51 11.57
C ARG A 88 8.83 -4.71 12.77
N ASN A 89 10.12 -4.75 13.04
CA ASN A 89 10.75 -3.98 14.10
C ASN A 89 10.99 -2.53 13.68
N GLU A 90 11.31 -2.28 12.42
CA GLU A 90 11.39 -0.93 11.85
C GLU A 90 10.02 -0.25 11.85
N ASP A 91 8.97 -0.94 11.43
CA ASP A 91 7.58 -0.44 11.52
C ASP A 91 7.15 -0.16 12.97
N LYS A 92 7.57 -0.99 13.93
CA LYS A 92 7.31 -0.74 15.36
C LYS A 92 8.16 0.39 15.92
N ASN A 93 9.40 0.54 15.48
CA ASN A 93 10.30 1.61 15.92
C ASN A 93 9.89 2.97 15.32
N ASP A 94 9.27 2.98 14.16
CA ASP A 94 8.75 4.18 13.53
C ASP A 94 7.57 4.79 14.34
N PHE A 95 6.79 3.96 15.03
CA PHE A 95 5.72 4.39 15.94
C PHE A 95 6.19 4.64 17.40
N SER A 96 7.39 4.19 17.77
CA SER A 96 7.95 4.41 19.11
C SER A 96 8.78 5.68 19.22
N ASP A 97 9.11 6.33 18.10
CA ASP A 97 9.75 7.65 18.09
C ASP A 97 8.73 8.73 18.46
N PRO A 98 8.87 9.40 19.64
CA PRO A 98 7.95 10.45 20.07
C PRO A 98 7.82 11.58 19.06
N THR A 99 8.85 11.85 18.28
CA THR A 99 8.88 12.90 17.26
C THR A 99 7.93 12.57 16.11
N LYS A 100 7.95 11.33 15.64
CA LYS A 100 7.06 10.86 14.57
C LYS A 100 5.60 10.73 15.02
N GLN A 101 5.38 10.31 16.26
CA GLN A 101 4.03 10.36 16.86
C GLN A 101 3.48 11.78 16.90
N LEU A 102 4.32 12.75 17.27
CA LEU A 102 3.93 14.17 17.32
C LEU A 102 3.65 14.72 15.92
N GLU A 103 4.47 14.36 14.93
CA GLU A 103 4.26 14.73 13.52
C GLU A 103 2.94 14.17 12.98
N PHE A 104 2.64 12.92 13.27
CA PHE A 104 1.37 12.29 12.87
C PHE A 104 0.16 12.99 13.55
N GLN A 105 0.25 13.25 14.85
CA GLN A 105 -0.78 13.99 15.58
C GLN A 105 -0.97 15.41 15.05
N ASN A 106 0.10 16.13 14.75
CA ASN A 106 0.05 17.46 14.15
C ASN A 106 -0.63 17.43 12.76
N LYS A 107 -0.33 16.44 11.95
CA LYS A 107 -0.99 16.26 10.64
C LYS A 107 -2.49 16.01 10.79
N LEU A 108 -2.89 15.20 11.74
CA LEU A 108 -4.30 14.89 12.02
C LEU A 108 -5.03 16.15 12.53
N LEU A 109 -4.41 16.92 13.45
CA LEU A 109 -4.95 18.17 13.96
C LEU A 109 -5.10 19.22 12.85
N HIS A 110 -4.13 19.34 11.94
CA HIS A 110 -4.24 20.23 10.77
C HIS A 110 -5.43 19.87 9.88
N GLN A 111 -5.68 18.61 9.64
CA GLN A 111 -6.86 18.18 8.87
C GLN A 111 -8.17 18.52 9.58
N GLN A 112 -8.22 18.36 10.90
CA GLN A 112 -9.40 18.73 11.71
C GLN A 112 -9.64 20.24 11.67
N VAL A 113 -8.59 21.06 11.81
CA VAL A 113 -8.69 22.53 11.71
C VAL A 113 -9.21 22.95 10.35
N GLN A 114 -8.68 22.42 9.26
CA GLN A 114 -9.18 22.71 7.90
C GLN A 114 -10.66 22.33 7.74
N GLY A 115 -11.07 21.19 8.27
CA GLY A 115 -12.48 20.77 8.27
C GLY A 115 -13.40 21.74 9.00
N LEU A 116 -12.98 22.21 10.18
CA LEU A 116 -13.71 23.19 10.98
C LEU A 116 -13.78 24.58 10.32
N GLU A 117 -12.70 25.00 9.65
CA GLU A 117 -12.68 26.26 8.89
C GLU A 117 -13.69 26.25 7.74
N ILE A 118 -13.79 25.12 7.00
CA ILE A 118 -14.79 24.95 5.94
C ILE A 118 -16.21 25.01 6.52
N GLN A 119 -16.46 24.34 7.64
CA GLN A 119 -17.76 24.37 8.31
C GLN A 119 -18.12 25.78 8.79
N LEU A 120 -17.16 26.50 9.38
CA LEU A 120 -17.34 27.88 9.82
C LEU A 120 -17.69 28.81 8.64
N GLN A 121 -17.04 28.62 7.49
CA GLN A 121 -17.33 29.39 6.30
C GLN A 121 -18.73 29.13 5.76
N LEU A 122 -19.17 27.87 5.77
CA LEU A 122 -20.52 27.50 5.39
C LEU A 122 -21.58 28.12 6.30
N VAL A 123 -21.36 28.08 7.63
CA VAL A 123 -22.26 28.71 8.61
C VAL A 123 -22.32 30.22 8.40
N LYS A 124 -21.21 30.89 8.14
CA LYS A 124 -21.18 32.33 7.82
C LYS A 124 -22.03 32.67 6.59
N GLN A 125 -21.86 31.93 5.50
CA GLN A 125 -22.65 32.11 4.26
C GLN A 125 -24.15 31.87 4.50
N LEU A 126 -24.49 30.85 5.27
CA LEU A 126 -25.91 30.60 5.62
C LEU A 126 -26.49 31.74 6.46
N THR A 127 -25.73 32.24 7.42
CA THR A 127 -26.14 33.36 8.28
C THR A 127 -26.36 34.64 7.46
N GLU A 128 -25.45 34.95 6.53
CA GLU A 128 -25.58 36.11 5.63
C GLU A 128 -26.82 35.97 4.74
N SER A 129 -27.06 34.81 4.18
CA SER A 129 -28.24 34.49 3.39
C SER A 129 -29.53 34.69 4.20
N LYS A 130 -29.57 34.19 5.42
CA LYS A 130 -30.73 34.35 6.32
C LYS A 130 -30.96 35.79 6.74
N ILE A 131 -29.92 36.58 6.99
CA ILE A 131 -30.01 38.02 7.27
C ILE A 131 -30.62 38.75 6.04
N SER A 132 -30.20 38.38 4.82
CA SER A 132 -30.75 39.00 3.60
C SER A 132 -32.24 38.65 3.43
N GLU A 133 -32.63 37.39 3.69
CA GLU A 133 -34.03 36.97 3.66
C GLU A 133 -34.88 37.71 4.68
N ILE A 134 -34.43 37.88 5.92
CA ILE A 134 -35.11 38.61 6.96
C ILE A 134 -35.30 40.11 6.55
N LYS A 135 -34.26 40.73 6.00
CA LYS A 135 -34.37 42.12 5.51
C LYS A 135 -35.42 42.27 4.40
N SER A 136 -35.47 41.33 3.47
CA SER A 136 -36.47 41.29 2.39
C SER A 136 -37.91 41.13 2.94
N LEU A 137 -38.11 40.26 3.90
CA LEU A 137 -39.39 40.09 4.57
C LEU A 137 -39.83 41.31 5.36
N GLN A 138 -38.91 41.99 6.06
CA GLN A 138 -39.21 43.23 6.76
C GLN A 138 -39.67 44.32 5.81
N ILE A 139 -39.05 44.46 4.64
CA ILE A 139 -39.51 45.40 3.60
C ILE A 139 -40.93 45.04 3.10
N GLN A 140 -41.19 43.79 2.87
CA GLN A 140 -42.53 43.33 2.44
C GLN A 140 -43.61 43.63 3.48
N ILE A 141 -43.34 43.37 4.73
CA ILE A 141 -44.24 43.70 5.85
C ILE A 141 -44.55 45.20 5.86
N ARG A 142 -43.55 46.05 5.80
CA ARG A 142 -43.72 47.50 5.80
C ARG A 142 -44.56 47.99 4.64
N LEU A 143 -44.35 47.44 3.43
CA LEU A 143 -45.16 47.78 2.25
C LEU A 143 -46.63 47.34 2.37
N LEU A 144 -46.89 46.27 3.10
CA LEU A 144 -48.25 45.80 3.37
C LEU A 144 -48.94 46.69 4.42
N GLU A 145 -48.22 47.09 5.46
CA GLU A 145 -48.73 48.02 6.47
C GLU A 145 -49.12 49.38 5.86
N GLU A 146 -48.30 49.91 4.96
CA GLU A 146 -48.57 51.16 4.22
C GLU A 146 -49.79 51.07 3.28
N LYS A 147 -50.15 49.88 2.82
CA LYS A 147 -51.32 49.67 1.96
C LYS A 147 -52.63 49.46 2.73
N MET A 148 -52.53 49.12 4.01
CA MET A 148 -53.70 48.84 4.86
C MET A 148 -54.13 50.02 5.73
N GLY A 149 -53.34 51.06 5.83
CA GLY A 149 -53.66 52.33 6.55
C GLY A 149 -54.03 53.42 5.58
#